data_fd7ed2b1b3880077fc53baa265b6cde7
#
_entry.id   fd7ed2b1b3880077fc53baa265b6cde7
#
_cell.length_a   1.000
_cell.length_b   1.000
_cell.length_c   1.000
_cell.angle_alpha   90.00
_cell.angle_beta   90.00
_cell.angle_gamma   90.00
#
_symmetry.space_group_name_H-M   'P 1'
#
loop_
_entity.id
_entity.type
_entity.pdbx_description
1 polymer ?
#
loop_
_entity_poly.entity_id
_entity_poly.type
_entity_poly.pdbx_seq_one_letter_code
_entity_poly.pdbx_strand_id
1 'polypeptide(L)'
;GQGSQKVGMLAELAEQFASVEATFAEASKAVGFDLWHIAQSGEGLDQTEFTQPVLLTASIALWRVWLELGGVAPKYLAGHSLGEYSALVAAGSLSLGDAVKLVNLRGKLMQSAVPQGKGAMAAILGLDDAQVVALCQQVSSQAEGSVEAANYNAQGQVVIAGEKAAIEAVMALAKENSGKAIALPVSVPSHCSLMKPAAEQFAEALEQTAIELPSIPVIQNVGAEIATDVAQVRQALTAQLYESVQWTKTMQFIQDQGIQYVAECGPGNVLANLAKRLPNIEKAFPLDSKSRLEDALNAILVAEGKIA
;
A
#
# COMPACT_ATOMS: atom_id res chain seq x y z
N GLY A 1 -2.19 -3.33 -1.66
CA GLY A 1 -0.87 -2.93 -2.16
C GLY A 1 -0.33 -3.90 -3.20
N GLN A 2 0.89 -3.68 -3.67
CA GLN A 2 1.56 -4.55 -4.62
C GLN A 2 1.61 -6.00 -4.09
N GLY A 3 1.28 -6.97 -4.93
CA GLY A 3 1.08 -8.37 -4.56
C GLY A 3 -0.38 -8.79 -4.42
N SER A 4 -1.32 -7.84 -4.35
CA SER A 4 -2.75 -8.12 -4.31
C SER A 4 -3.43 -8.13 -5.69
N GLN A 5 -2.70 -7.75 -6.75
CA GLN A 5 -3.19 -7.77 -8.11
C GLN A 5 -3.52 -9.20 -8.56
N LYS A 6 -4.62 -9.33 -9.30
CA LYS A 6 -5.07 -10.57 -9.92
C LYS A 6 -5.55 -10.29 -11.33
N VAL A 7 -5.20 -11.16 -12.26
CA VAL A 7 -5.76 -11.14 -13.62
C VAL A 7 -7.28 -11.29 -13.53
N GLY A 8 -8.01 -10.43 -14.21
CA GLY A 8 -9.47 -10.40 -14.18
C GLY A 8 -10.07 -9.69 -12.96
N MET A 9 -9.26 -9.00 -12.14
CA MET A 9 -9.76 -8.26 -10.98
C MET A 9 -10.86 -7.28 -11.36
N LEU A 10 -11.90 -7.18 -10.51
CA LEU A 10 -13.08 -6.33 -10.67
C LEU A 10 -13.97 -6.61 -11.90
N ALA A 11 -13.74 -7.69 -12.66
CA ALA A 11 -14.54 -8.00 -13.85
C ALA A 11 -16.04 -8.17 -13.53
N GLU A 12 -16.38 -8.93 -12.47
CA GLU A 12 -17.78 -9.11 -12.04
C GLU A 12 -18.42 -7.79 -11.56
N LEU A 13 -17.68 -6.96 -10.87
CA LEU A 13 -18.16 -5.64 -10.44
C LEU A 13 -18.39 -4.71 -11.63
N ALA A 14 -17.55 -4.76 -12.65
CA ALA A 14 -17.70 -3.98 -13.87
C ALA A 14 -18.99 -4.30 -14.63
N GLU A 15 -19.44 -5.55 -14.60
CA GLU A 15 -20.73 -5.96 -15.20
C GLU A 15 -21.94 -5.31 -14.50
N GLN A 16 -21.80 -4.95 -13.24
CA GLN A 16 -22.89 -4.43 -12.42
C GLN A 16 -22.79 -2.91 -12.19
N PHE A 17 -21.60 -2.35 -12.21
CA PHE A 17 -21.31 -0.96 -11.93
C PHE A 17 -20.49 -0.34 -13.06
N ALA A 18 -21.13 0.47 -13.89
CA ALA A 18 -20.47 1.16 -15.00
C ALA A 18 -19.32 2.08 -14.53
N SER A 19 -19.37 2.55 -13.28
CA SER A 19 -18.33 3.36 -12.66
C SER A 19 -16.97 2.67 -12.60
N VAL A 20 -16.92 1.33 -12.58
CA VAL A 20 -15.65 0.58 -12.57
C VAL A 20 -14.88 0.82 -13.86
N GLU A 21 -15.43 0.49 -15.02
CA GLU A 21 -14.77 0.71 -16.30
C GLU A 21 -14.57 2.21 -16.60
N ALA A 22 -15.50 3.07 -16.20
CA ALA A 22 -15.36 4.51 -16.35
C ALA A 22 -14.15 5.04 -15.56
N THR A 23 -13.88 4.52 -14.37
CA THR A 23 -12.70 4.88 -13.58
C THR A 23 -11.41 4.43 -14.27
N PHE A 24 -11.38 3.21 -14.80
CA PHE A 24 -10.23 2.73 -15.58
C PHE A 24 -10.02 3.52 -16.87
N ALA A 25 -11.09 3.94 -17.56
CA ALA A 25 -10.99 4.79 -18.75
C ALA A 25 -10.41 6.17 -18.43
N GLU A 26 -10.86 6.80 -17.34
CA GLU A 26 -10.33 8.08 -16.86
C GLU A 26 -8.83 7.99 -16.56
N ALA A 27 -8.43 6.98 -15.80
CA ALA A 27 -7.03 6.76 -15.43
C ALA A 27 -6.16 6.42 -16.66
N SER A 28 -6.65 5.57 -17.56
CA SER A 28 -5.96 5.19 -18.79
C SER A 28 -5.71 6.38 -19.71
N LYS A 29 -6.69 7.26 -19.84
CA LYS A 29 -6.55 8.51 -20.60
C LYS A 29 -5.45 9.40 -20.02
N ALA A 30 -5.36 9.48 -18.70
CA ALA A 30 -4.36 10.30 -18.03
C ALA A 30 -2.94 9.73 -18.17
N VAL A 31 -2.77 8.43 -18.03
CA VAL A 31 -1.44 7.77 -18.06
C VAL A 31 -0.97 7.42 -19.47
N GLY A 32 -1.88 7.33 -20.43
CA GLY A 32 -1.57 7.14 -21.85
C GLY A 32 -1.53 5.69 -22.32
N PHE A 33 -2.01 4.72 -21.52
CA PHE A 33 -2.15 3.33 -21.90
C PHE A 33 -3.34 2.66 -21.20
N ASP A 34 -3.80 1.52 -21.72
CA ASP A 34 -5.03 0.85 -21.29
C ASP A 34 -4.83 0.01 -20.01
N LEU A 35 -5.16 0.60 -18.86
CA LEU A 35 -5.06 -0.05 -17.54
C LEU A 35 -6.08 -1.18 -17.37
N TRP A 36 -7.27 -1.06 -17.99
CA TRP A 36 -8.28 -2.12 -17.93
C TRP A 36 -7.82 -3.37 -18.68
N HIS A 37 -7.24 -3.17 -19.87
CA HIS A 37 -6.65 -4.27 -20.62
C HIS A 37 -5.56 -4.99 -19.80
N ILE A 38 -4.65 -4.25 -19.19
CA ILE A 38 -3.59 -4.84 -18.33
C ILE A 38 -4.20 -5.63 -17.18
N ALA A 39 -5.22 -5.08 -16.51
CA ALA A 39 -5.89 -5.75 -15.40
C ALA A 39 -6.59 -7.05 -15.81
N GLN A 40 -7.20 -7.09 -17.01
CA GLN A 40 -7.96 -8.24 -17.47
C GLN A 40 -7.10 -9.30 -18.17
N SER A 41 -6.11 -8.88 -18.96
CA SER A 41 -5.22 -9.81 -19.69
C SER A 41 -4.06 -10.31 -18.84
N GLY A 42 -3.62 -9.55 -17.86
CA GLY A 42 -2.42 -9.82 -17.08
C GLY A 42 -1.12 -9.43 -17.79
N GLU A 43 -1.18 -8.92 -19.01
CA GLU A 43 0.01 -8.53 -19.77
C GLU A 43 0.72 -7.35 -19.10
N GLY A 44 1.92 -7.58 -18.59
CA GLY A 44 2.72 -6.59 -17.88
C GLY A 44 2.26 -6.30 -16.46
N LEU A 45 1.19 -6.93 -15.96
CA LEU A 45 0.58 -6.64 -14.66
C LEU A 45 1.56 -6.73 -13.48
N ASP A 46 2.53 -7.62 -13.52
CA ASP A 46 3.53 -7.82 -12.45
C ASP A 46 4.77 -6.91 -12.59
N GLN A 47 4.84 -6.11 -13.65
CA GLN A 47 5.86 -5.06 -13.76
C GLN A 47 5.43 -3.86 -12.92
N THR A 48 6.28 -3.45 -11.96
CA THR A 48 5.89 -2.48 -10.93
C THR A 48 5.39 -1.14 -11.49
N GLU A 49 5.91 -0.71 -12.66
CA GLU A 49 5.44 0.50 -13.34
C GLU A 49 3.97 0.42 -13.81
N PHE A 50 3.46 -0.80 -14.07
CA PHE A 50 2.07 -1.05 -14.44
C PHE A 50 1.24 -1.51 -13.24
N THR A 51 1.81 -2.31 -12.35
CA THR A 51 1.13 -2.78 -11.14
C THR A 51 0.60 -1.62 -10.32
N GLN A 52 1.40 -0.59 -10.09
CA GLN A 52 1.04 0.55 -9.25
C GLN A 52 -0.16 1.33 -9.79
N PRO A 53 -0.18 1.81 -11.05
CA PRO A 53 -1.34 2.52 -11.57
C PRO A 53 -2.59 1.64 -11.69
N VAL A 54 -2.46 0.35 -11.97
CA VAL A 54 -3.61 -0.58 -12.00
C VAL A 54 -4.22 -0.74 -10.62
N LEU A 55 -3.43 -0.97 -9.58
CA LEU A 55 -3.92 -1.10 -8.20
C LEU A 55 -4.54 0.18 -7.66
N LEU A 56 -3.93 1.33 -7.92
CA LEU A 56 -4.51 2.63 -7.58
C LEU A 56 -5.89 2.78 -8.20
N THR A 57 -6.00 2.51 -9.49
CA THR A 57 -7.26 2.64 -10.23
C THR A 57 -8.32 1.68 -9.74
N ALA A 58 -7.94 0.42 -9.46
CA ALA A 58 -8.85 -0.58 -8.89
C ALA A 58 -9.39 -0.15 -7.52
N SER A 59 -8.53 0.38 -6.65
CA SER A 59 -8.94 0.88 -5.33
C SER A 59 -9.90 2.06 -5.45
N ILE A 60 -9.65 3.00 -6.36
CA ILE A 60 -10.54 4.15 -6.57
C ILE A 60 -11.85 3.73 -7.25
N ALA A 61 -11.84 2.74 -8.14
CA ALA A 61 -13.07 2.17 -8.68
C ALA A 61 -13.95 1.59 -7.57
N LEU A 62 -13.39 0.82 -6.65
CA LEU A 62 -14.09 0.28 -5.49
C LEU A 62 -14.59 1.38 -4.54
N TRP A 63 -13.79 2.42 -4.31
CA TRP A 63 -14.19 3.58 -3.52
C TRP A 63 -15.42 4.28 -4.13
N ARG A 64 -15.44 4.47 -5.45
CA ARG A 64 -16.59 5.05 -6.16
C ARG A 64 -17.83 4.17 -6.08
N VAL A 65 -17.69 2.85 -6.22
CA VAL A 65 -18.80 1.91 -6.02
C VAL A 65 -19.33 1.96 -4.57
N TRP A 66 -18.46 2.03 -3.57
CA TRP A 66 -18.84 2.21 -2.18
C TRP A 66 -19.71 3.45 -1.99
N LEU A 67 -19.32 4.59 -2.55
CA LEU A 67 -20.10 5.83 -2.48
C LEU A 67 -21.41 5.74 -3.27
N GLU A 68 -21.41 5.10 -4.44
CA GLU A 68 -22.59 4.88 -5.28
C GLU A 68 -23.66 4.04 -4.55
N LEU A 69 -23.23 3.09 -3.74
CA LEU A 69 -24.09 2.27 -2.88
C LEU A 69 -24.57 2.98 -1.60
N GLY A 70 -24.18 4.22 -1.40
CA GLY A 70 -24.54 4.99 -0.20
C GLY A 70 -23.62 4.74 1.00
N GLY A 71 -22.41 4.26 0.74
CA GLY A 71 -21.39 4.04 1.77
C GLY A 71 -21.01 5.33 2.50
N VAL A 72 -20.80 5.22 3.81
CA VAL A 72 -20.46 6.37 4.65
C VAL A 72 -18.99 6.75 4.48
N ALA A 73 -18.72 8.04 4.63
CA ALA A 73 -17.33 8.53 4.68
C ALA A 73 -16.64 8.03 5.96
N PRO A 74 -15.44 7.47 5.86
CA PRO A 74 -14.69 7.03 7.03
C PRO A 74 -14.13 8.21 7.82
N LYS A 75 -13.81 7.99 9.10
CA LYS A 75 -13.14 9.00 9.93
C LYS A 75 -11.66 9.17 9.54
N TYR A 76 -11.04 8.11 9.10
CA TYR A 76 -9.63 8.08 8.68
C TYR A 76 -9.47 7.23 7.43
N LEU A 77 -8.48 7.58 6.64
CA LEU A 77 -7.98 6.77 5.53
C LEU A 77 -6.51 6.43 5.80
N ALA A 78 -6.13 5.24 5.40
CA ALA A 78 -4.74 4.82 5.39
C ALA A 78 -4.51 3.86 4.21
N GLY A 79 -3.29 3.81 3.71
CA GLY A 79 -2.94 2.90 2.63
C GLY A 79 -1.51 2.43 2.77
N HIS A 80 -1.28 1.15 2.59
CA HIS A 80 0.04 0.53 2.69
C HIS A 80 0.84 0.75 1.42
N SER A 81 1.99 1.41 1.50
CA SER A 81 2.87 1.72 0.37
C SER A 81 2.11 2.46 -0.75
N LEU A 82 1.93 1.84 -1.92
CA LEU A 82 1.11 2.37 -3.03
C LEU A 82 -0.28 2.83 -2.56
N GLY A 83 -0.86 2.13 -1.60
CA GLY A 83 -2.19 2.43 -1.06
C GLY A 83 -2.33 3.82 -0.44
N GLU A 84 -1.25 4.45 0.02
CA GLU A 84 -1.30 5.83 0.53
C GLU A 84 -1.74 6.82 -0.57
N TYR A 85 -1.35 6.58 -1.83
CA TYR A 85 -1.83 7.37 -2.97
C TYR A 85 -3.32 7.17 -3.22
N SER A 86 -3.82 5.95 -3.09
CA SER A 86 -5.26 5.67 -3.17
C SER A 86 -6.03 6.40 -2.07
N ALA A 87 -5.51 6.41 -0.85
CA ALA A 87 -6.09 7.16 0.27
C ALA A 87 -6.11 8.67 0.00
N LEU A 88 -5.05 9.23 -0.55
CA LEU A 88 -4.97 10.65 -0.91
C LEU A 88 -5.96 11.02 -2.02
N VAL A 89 -6.16 10.16 -3.02
CA VAL A 89 -7.19 10.38 -4.06
C VAL A 89 -8.59 10.32 -3.45
N ALA A 90 -8.88 9.32 -2.63
CA ALA A 90 -10.17 9.19 -1.94
C ALA A 90 -10.48 10.39 -1.03
N ALA A 91 -9.45 10.99 -0.42
CA ALA A 91 -9.54 12.18 0.42
C ALA A 91 -9.55 13.50 -0.35
N GLY A 92 -9.54 13.48 -1.68
CA GLY A 92 -9.53 14.69 -2.52
C GLY A 92 -8.20 15.46 -2.53
N SER A 93 -7.14 14.89 -1.98
CA SER A 93 -5.80 15.50 -1.96
C SER A 93 -5.10 15.48 -3.32
N LEU A 94 -5.31 14.41 -4.08
CA LEU A 94 -4.80 14.21 -5.44
C LEU A 94 -5.95 13.91 -6.39
N SER A 95 -5.90 14.41 -7.62
CA SER A 95 -6.76 13.90 -8.68
C SER A 95 -6.34 12.48 -9.08
N LEU A 96 -7.28 11.67 -9.56
CA LEU A 96 -6.95 10.33 -10.07
C LEU A 96 -5.95 10.41 -11.23
N GLY A 97 -6.13 11.37 -12.14
CA GLY A 97 -5.24 11.56 -13.29
C GLY A 97 -3.81 11.87 -12.89
N ASP A 98 -3.60 12.76 -11.92
CA ASP A 98 -2.26 13.10 -11.43
C ASP A 98 -1.66 11.94 -10.61
N ALA A 99 -2.46 11.31 -9.77
CA ALA A 99 -2.00 10.18 -8.96
C ALA A 99 -1.56 8.99 -9.81
N VAL A 100 -2.30 8.65 -10.87
CA VAL A 100 -1.94 7.52 -11.74
C VAL A 100 -0.63 7.77 -12.50
N LYS A 101 -0.37 9.01 -12.91
CA LYS A 101 0.91 9.42 -13.51
C LYS A 101 2.05 9.34 -12.48
N LEU A 102 1.82 9.85 -11.28
CA LEU A 102 2.80 9.80 -10.20
C LEU A 102 3.21 8.36 -9.87
N VAL A 103 2.26 7.46 -9.69
CA VAL A 103 2.59 6.08 -9.30
C VAL A 103 3.18 5.26 -10.45
N ASN A 104 2.87 5.59 -11.70
CA ASN A 104 3.58 5.04 -12.86
C ASN A 104 5.05 5.48 -12.85
N LEU A 105 5.32 6.76 -12.65
CA LEU A 105 6.68 7.28 -12.50
C LEU A 105 7.40 6.67 -11.28
N ARG A 106 6.69 6.57 -10.14
CA ARG A 106 7.20 5.92 -8.92
C ARG A 106 7.68 4.51 -9.21
N GLY A 107 6.88 3.71 -9.90
CA GLY A 107 7.25 2.34 -10.30
C GLY A 107 8.49 2.30 -11.18
N LYS A 108 8.59 3.19 -12.18
CA LYS A 108 9.76 3.30 -13.05
C LYS A 108 11.04 3.66 -12.29
N LEU A 109 10.96 4.67 -11.44
CA LEU A 109 12.11 5.14 -10.66
C LEU A 109 12.57 4.08 -9.64
N MET A 110 11.65 3.41 -8.98
CA MET A 110 11.96 2.33 -8.05
C MET A 110 12.62 1.15 -8.75
N GLN A 111 12.11 0.76 -9.92
CA GLN A 111 12.68 -0.32 -10.74
C GLN A 111 14.10 0.01 -11.21
N SER A 112 14.38 1.27 -11.51
CA SER A 112 15.67 1.75 -12.02
C SER A 112 16.71 1.99 -10.93
N ALA A 113 16.28 2.11 -9.66
CA ALA A 113 17.17 2.49 -8.55
C ALA A 113 18.22 1.43 -8.23
N VAL A 114 17.93 0.16 -8.50
CA VAL A 114 18.83 -0.96 -8.26
C VAL A 114 18.87 -1.85 -9.51
N PRO A 115 20.04 -2.31 -9.97
CA PRO A 115 20.14 -3.23 -11.08
C PRO A 115 19.28 -4.49 -10.85
N GLN A 116 18.66 -4.98 -11.92
CA GLN A 116 17.82 -6.16 -11.86
C GLN A 116 18.55 -7.36 -11.24
N GLY A 117 17.91 -8.05 -10.29
CA GLY A 117 18.46 -9.20 -9.60
C GLY A 117 19.46 -8.88 -8.48
N LYS A 118 19.74 -7.60 -8.21
CA LYS A 118 20.63 -7.16 -7.13
C LYS A 118 19.88 -6.83 -5.83
N GLY A 119 18.63 -6.45 -5.92
CA GLY A 119 17.75 -6.20 -4.77
C GLY A 119 16.84 -7.38 -4.46
N ALA A 120 16.39 -7.46 -3.23
CA ALA A 120 15.41 -8.45 -2.77
C ALA A 120 14.62 -7.95 -1.57
N MET A 121 13.52 -8.64 -1.28
CA MET A 121 12.72 -8.47 -0.07
C MET A 121 12.37 -9.86 0.50
N ALA A 122 12.20 -9.92 1.83
CA ALA A 122 11.76 -11.14 2.51
C ALA A 122 10.88 -10.80 3.70
N ALA A 123 9.92 -11.66 4.00
CA ALA A 123 9.12 -11.59 5.21
C ALA A 123 9.80 -12.39 6.33
N ILE A 124 9.98 -11.77 7.49
CA ILE A 124 10.49 -12.38 8.70
C ILE A 124 9.33 -12.55 9.68
N LEU A 125 9.06 -13.77 10.10
CA LEU A 125 7.95 -14.13 10.97
C LEU A 125 8.46 -14.71 12.29
N GLY A 126 7.75 -14.40 13.39
CA GLY A 126 8.01 -14.99 14.70
C GLY A 126 9.12 -14.33 15.51
N LEU A 127 9.74 -13.27 15.00
CA LEU A 127 10.67 -12.41 15.73
C LEU A 127 10.02 -11.04 15.98
N ASP A 128 10.39 -10.37 17.07
CA ASP A 128 9.93 -9.02 17.31
C ASP A 128 10.69 -7.99 16.45
N ASP A 129 10.17 -6.77 16.38
CA ASP A 129 10.74 -5.71 15.55
C ASP A 129 12.20 -5.41 15.91
N ALA A 130 12.52 -5.37 17.21
CA ALA A 130 13.88 -5.08 17.70
C ALA A 130 14.87 -6.18 17.30
N GLN A 131 14.46 -7.45 17.36
CA GLN A 131 15.26 -8.59 16.92
C GLN A 131 15.55 -8.49 15.42
N VAL A 132 14.54 -8.21 14.60
CA VAL A 132 14.72 -8.08 13.14
C VAL A 132 15.66 -6.91 12.80
N VAL A 133 15.46 -5.76 13.44
CA VAL A 133 16.34 -4.60 13.25
C VAL A 133 17.79 -4.91 13.64
N ALA A 134 18.01 -5.62 14.77
CA ALA A 134 19.34 -6.03 15.20
C ALA A 134 20.03 -6.96 14.18
N LEU A 135 19.30 -7.92 13.61
CA LEU A 135 19.82 -8.80 12.56
C LEU A 135 20.21 -8.04 11.29
N CYS A 136 19.37 -7.08 10.88
CA CYS A 136 19.67 -6.21 9.76
C CYS A 136 20.94 -5.38 9.99
N GLN A 137 21.09 -4.80 11.17
CA GLN A 137 22.27 -4.02 11.54
C GLN A 137 23.55 -4.90 11.59
N GLN A 138 23.44 -6.10 12.13
CA GLN A 138 24.55 -7.05 12.17
C GLN A 138 25.05 -7.36 10.77
N VAL A 139 24.17 -7.73 9.84
CA VAL A 139 24.55 -8.07 8.45
C VAL A 139 25.11 -6.84 7.74
N SER A 140 24.47 -5.68 7.84
CA SER A 140 24.92 -4.45 7.19
C SER A 140 26.29 -4.01 7.69
N SER A 141 26.65 -4.27 8.95
CA SER A 141 27.96 -3.95 9.53
C SER A 141 29.09 -4.88 9.06
N GLN A 142 28.75 -6.08 8.60
CA GLN A 142 29.70 -7.09 8.12
C GLN A 142 30.07 -6.97 6.65
N ALA A 143 29.67 -5.86 6.00
CA ALA A 143 29.93 -5.56 4.59
C ALA A 143 29.34 -6.57 3.57
N GLU A 144 28.32 -7.32 3.99
CA GLU A 144 27.56 -8.22 3.09
C GLU A 144 26.51 -7.47 2.26
N GLY A 145 26.51 -6.16 2.32
CA GLY A 145 25.55 -5.27 1.68
C GLY A 145 24.56 -4.65 2.66
N SER A 146 23.70 -3.78 2.14
CA SER A 146 22.69 -3.05 2.93
C SER A 146 21.38 -3.84 3.04
N VAL A 147 20.83 -3.94 4.24
CA VAL A 147 19.50 -4.50 4.50
C VAL A 147 18.85 -3.76 5.65
N GLU A 148 17.56 -3.47 5.52
CA GLU A 148 16.79 -2.70 6.49
C GLU A 148 15.39 -3.29 6.67
N ALA A 149 14.77 -3.05 7.82
CA ALA A 149 13.35 -3.30 8.01
C ALA A 149 12.55 -2.30 7.13
N ALA A 150 11.75 -2.84 6.24
CA ALA A 150 10.99 -2.09 5.23
C ALA A 150 9.52 -1.92 5.58
N ASN A 151 8.88 -2.95 6.14
CA ASN A 151 7.47 -2.90 6.54
C ASN A 151 7.28 -3.55 7.90
N TYR A 152 6.77 -2.80 8.85
CA TYR A 152 6.28 -3.32 10.12
C TYR A 152 4.79 -3.60 9.99
N ASN A 153 4.43 -4.82 9.57
CA ASN A 153 3.07 -5.17 9.17
C ASN A 153 2.17 -5.63 10.32
N ALA A 154 2.72 -6.35 11.26
CA ALA A 154 2.06 -6.80 12.48
C ALA A 154 3.11 -7.21 13.51
N GLN A 155 2.71 -7.41 14.75
CA GLN A 155 3.59 -8.00 15.75
C GLN A 155 4.11 -9.36 15.25
N GLY A 156 5.42 -9.52 15.22
CA GLY A 156 6.07 -10.72 14.70
C GLY A 156 6.00 -10.90 13.19
N GLN A 157 5.74 -9.84 12.43
CA GLN A 157 5.71 -9.87 10.96
C GLN A 157 6.35 -8.59 10.39
N VAL A 158 7.61 -8.69 10.01
CA VAL A 158 8.41 -7.61 9.44
C VAL A 158 8.92 -8.02 8.07
N VAL A 159 8.77 -7.15 7.08
CA VAL A 159 9.42 -7.31 5.77
C VAL A 159 10.73 -6.56 5.79
N ILE A 160 11.78 -7.19 5.29
CA ILE A 160 13.11 -6.60 5.10
C ILE A 160 13.36 -6.36 3.61
N ALA A 161 14.14 -5.32 3.32
CA ALA A 161 14.54 -4.96 1.96
C ALA A 161 16.02 -4.59 1.91
N GLY A 162 16.67 -4.89 0.80
CA GLY A 162 18.06 -4.56 0.63
C GLY A 162 18.72 -5.29 -0.54
N GLU A 163 20.03 -5.40 -0.48
CA GLU A 163 20.78 -6.18 -1.44
C GLU A 163 20.54 -7.68 -1.24
N LYS A 164 20.46 -8.42 -2.33
CA LYS A 164 20.07 -9.84 -2.31
C LYS A 164 20.91 -10.68 -1.35
N ALA A 165 22.23 -10.53 -1.36
CA ALA A 165 23.12 -11.28 -0.47
C ALA A 165 22.86 -10.96 1.00
N ALA A 166 22.62 -9.69 1.33
CA ALA A 166 22.30 -9.26 2.69
C ALA A 166 20.94 -9.79 3.16
N ILE A 167 19.92 -9.81 2.27
CA ILE A 167 18.62 -10.43 2.53
C ILE A 167 18.79 -11.92 2.86
N GLU A 168 19.52 -12.66 2.07
CA GLU A 168 19.79 -14.10 2.28
C GLU A 168 20.50 -14.35 3.63
N ALA A 169 21.46 -13.49 4.01
CA ALA A 169 22.14 -13.58 5.29
C ALA A 169 21.18 -13.34 6.48
N VAL A 170 20.32 -12.31 6.43
CA VAL A 170 19.31 -12.07 7.47
C VAL A 170 18.31 -13.22 7.55
N MET A 171 17.88 -13.77 6.42
CA MET A 171 16.96 -14.92 6.39
C MET A 171 17.56 -16.14 7.12
N ALA A 172 18.85 -16.42 6.91
CA ALA A 172 19.55 -17.50 7.60
C ALA A 172 19.63 -17.25 9.11
N LEU A 173 20.03 -16.04 9.52
CA LEU A 173 20.10 -15.66 10.93
C LEU A 173 18.73 -15.69 11.62
N ALA A 174 17.66 -15.29 10.93
CA ALA A 174 16.31 -15.36 11.46
C ALA A 174 15.89 -16.80 11.79
N LYS A 175 16.21 -17.75 10.92
CA LYS A 175 15.96 -19.18 11.15
C LYS A 175 16.77 -19.73 12.31
N GLU A 176 18.02 -19.33 12.48
CA GLU A 176 18.86 -19.69 13.63
C GLU A 176 18.30 -19.16 14.95
N ASN A 177 17.58 -18.06 14.93
CA ASN A 177 16.90 -17.44 16.07
C ASN A 177 15.44 -17.89 16.22
N SER A 178 15.07 -19.04 15.69
CA SER A 178 13.73 -19.63 15.77
C SER A 178 12.61 -18.85 15.05
N GLY A 179 12.97 -17.93 14.19
CA GLY A 179 12.05 -17.25 13.27
C GLY A 179 11.84 -18.04 11.98
N LYS A 180 10.91 -17.57 11.17
CA LYS A 180 10.70 -18.01 9.79
C LYS A 180 11.06 -16.89 8.82
N ALA A 181 11.58 -17.25 7.67
CA ALA A 181 11.93 -16.31 6.62
C ALA A 181 11.38 -16.80 5.28
N ILE A 182 10.70 -15.92 4.56
CA ILE A 182 10.05 -16.22 3.28
C ILE A 182 10.50 -15.16 2.28
N ALA A 183 11.21 -15.57 1.22
CA ALA A 183 11.55 -14.68 0.12
C ALA A 183 10.28 -14.21 -0.59
N LEU A 184 10.20 -12.92 -0.88
CA LEU A 184 9.10 -12.37 -1.66
C LEU A 184 9.44 -12.40 -3.16
N PRO A 185 8.45 -12.61 -4.04
CA PRO A 185 8.67 -12.67 -5.50
C PRO A 185 8.82 -11.26 -6.10
N VAL A 186 9.69 -10.43 -5.53
CA VAL A 186 9.96 -9.06 -5.95
C VAL A 186 11.47 -8.82 -5.96
N SER A 187 11.94 -8.01 -6.91
CA SER A 187 13.37 -7.66 -7.06
C SER A 187 13.67 -6.21 -6.70
N VAL A 188 12.64 -5.39 -6.50
CA VAL A 188 12.79 -3.99 -6.09
C VAL A 188 12.83 -3.93 -4.58
N PRO A 189 13.96 -3.51 -3.97
CA PRO A 189 14.09 -3.38 -2.52
C PRO A 189 13.43 -2.08 -2.04
N SER A 190 12.12 -2.09 -1.88
CA SER A 190 11.31 -0.92 -1.50
C SER A 190 11.52 -0.56 -0.04
N HIS A 191 11.32 0.71 0.29
CA HIS A 191 11.31 1.23 1.66
C HIS A 191 12.63 1.04 2.44
N CYS A 192 13.75 1.16 1.75
CA CYS A 192 15.08 1.15 2.33
C CYS A 192 15.97 2.21 1.66
N SER A 193 17.15 2.44 2.21
CA SER A 193 18.08 3.50 1.75
C SER A 193 18.49 3.39 0.28
N LEU A 194 18.39 2.21 -0.33
CA LEU A 194 18.65 2.00 -1.76
C LEU A 194 17.67 2.76 -2.66
N MET A 195 16.51 3.17 -2.13
CA MET A 195 15.53 3.96 -2.86
C MET A 195 15.76 5.48 -2.79
N LYS A 196 16.77 5.98 -2.08
CA LYS A 196 17.05 7.43 -1.99
C LYS A 196 17.23 8.11 -3.34
N PRO A 197 17.98 7.55 -4.31
CA PRO A 197 18.12 8.16 -5.64
C PRO A 197 16.77 8.28 -6.37
N ALA A 198 15.91 7.27 -6.24
CA ALA A 198 14.56 7.32 -6.79
C ALA A 198 13.71 8.40 -6.11
N ALA A 199 13.81 8.55 -4.79
CA ALA A 199 13.09 9.54 -4.01
C ALA A 199 13.46 10.98 -4.41
N GLU A 200 14.74 11.26 -4.66
CA GLU A 200 15.22 12.58 -5.09
C GLU A 200 14.59 12.99 -6.43
N GLN A 201 14.56 12.09 -7.41
CA GLN A 201 13.92 12.34 -8.70
C GLN A 201 12.40 12.44 -8.57
N PHE A 202 11.81 11.62 -7.72
CA PHE A 202 10.35 11.63 -7.48
C PHE A 202 9.89 12.90 -6.78
N ALA A 203 10.71 13.48 -5.91
CA ALA A 203 10.42 14.75 -5.23
C ALA A 203 10.15 15.89 -6.24
N GLU A 204 10.88 15.94 -7.35
CA GLU A 204 10.67 16.94 -8.40
C GLU A 204 9.27 16.82 -9.03
N ALA A 205 8.81 15.59 -9.28
CA ALA A 205 7.47 15.35 -9.80
C ALA A 205 6.37 15.73 -8.79
N LEU A 206 6.60 15.47 -7.50
CA LEU A 206 5.68 15.86 -6.42
C LEU A 206 5.54 17.38 -6.32
N GLU A 207 6.64 18.12 -6.46
CA GLU A 207 6.60 19.61 -6.46
C GLU A 207 5.78 20.17 -7.62
N GLN A 208 5.78 19.49 -8.76
CA GLN A 208 5.04 19.92 -9.96
C GLN A 208 3.58 19.43 -9.97
N THR A 209 3.20 18.57 -9.03
CA THR A 209 1.85 18.03 -8.96
C THR A 209 0.98 18.86 -8.03
N ALA A 210 -0.25 19.15 -8.46
CA ALA A 210 -1.24 19.81 -7.62
C ALA A 210 -1.66 18.85 -6.48
N ILE A 211 -1.38 19.25 -5.26
CA ILE A 211 -1.74 18.52 -4.04
C ILE A 211 -2.47 19.48 -3.11
N GLU A 212 -3.59 19.02 -2.58
CA GLU A 212 -4.35 19.73 -1.56
C GLU A 212 -4.31 18.97 -0.23
N LEU A 213 -4.62 19.65 0.86
CA LEU A 213 -4.73 18.97 2.15
C LEU A 213 -5.91 18.00 2.11
N PRO A 214 -5.75 16.73 2.55
CA PRO A 214 -6.82 15.75 2.55
C PRO A 214 -8.06 16.21 3.31
N SER A 215 -9.25 16.05 2.70
CA SER A 215 -10.54 16.37 3.34
C SER A 215 -10.95 15.35 4.41
N ILE A 216 -10.46 14.12 4.28
CA ILE A 216 -10.51 13.06 5.30
C ILE A 216 -9.07 12.82 5.75
N PRO A 217 -8.77 12.82 7.05
CA PRO A 217 -7.40 12.61 7.52
C PRO A 217 -6.80 11.30 6.98
N VAL A 218 -5.63 11.40 6.36
CA VAL A 218 -4.86 10.26 5.86
C VAL A 218 -3.69 10.03 6.79
N ILE A 219 -3.58 8.81 7.33
CA ILE A 219 -2.47 8.40 8.17
C ILE A 219 -1.32 7.99 7.25
N GLN A 220 -0.21 8.73 7.33
CA GLN A 220 0.96 8.52 6.49
C GLN A 220 1.73 7.28 6.91
N ASN A 221 2.38 6.60 5.95
CA ASN A 221 3.20 5.41 6.26
C ASN A 221 4.42 5.75 7.10
N VAL A 222 5.06 6.88 6.83
CA VAL A 222 6.20 7.37 7.60
C VAL A 222 5.70 7.98 8.91
N GLY A 223 6.11 7.40 10.02
CA GLY A 223 5.76 7.89 11.35
C GLY A 223 4.34 7.59 11.82
N ALA A 224 3.43 7.15 10.96
CA ALA A 224 1.99 7.00 11.24
C ALA A 224 1.35 8.32 11.72
N GLU A 225 1.68 9.42 11.07
CA GLU A 225 1.24 10.78 11.37
C GLU A 225 0.23 11.29 10.34
N ILE A 226 -0.48 12.35 10.69
CA ILE A 226 -1.39 13.06 9.81
C ILE A 226 -0.78 14.41 9.45
N ALA A 227 -0.67 14.71 8.14
CA ALA A 227 -0.15 15.99 7.68
C ALA A 227 -1.06 17.15 8.08
N THR A 228 -0.46 18.25 8.49
CA THR A 228 -1.16 19.50 8.81
C THR A 228 -1.09 20.53 7.68
N ASP A 229 -0.22 20.31 6.70
CA ASP A 229 -0.09 21.13 5.50
C ASP A 229 0.38 20.31 4.30
N VAL A 230 0.31 20.91 3.11
CA VAL A 230 0.65 20.24 1.84
C VAL A 230 2.15 19.92 1.75
N ALA A 231 3.01 20.73 2.33
CA ALA A 231 4.46 20.47 2.32
C ALA A 231 4.79 19.18 3.06
N GLN A 232 4.11 18.91 4.17
CA GLN A 232 4.25 17.66 4.91
C GLN A 232 3.74 16.44 4.09
N VAL A 233 2.67 16.60 3.31
CA VAL A 233 2.21 15.54 2.40
C VAL A 233 3.31 15.18 1.39
N ARG A 234 3.90 16.18 0.71
CA ARG A 234 4.99 15.97 -0.25
C ARG A 234 6.22 15.33 0.40
N GLN A 235 6.61 15.84 1.55
CA GLN A 235 7.76 15.34 2.29
C GLN A 235 7.57 13.87 2.70
N ALA A 236 6.39 13.52 3.22
CA ALA A 236 6.08 12.15 3.61
C ALA A 236 6.06 11.20 2.42
N LEU A 237 5.49 11.60 1.28
CA LEU A 237 5.50 10.77 0.05
C LEU A 237 6.91 10.58 -0.52
N THR A 238 7.78 11.59 -0.40
CA THR A 238 9.19 11.46 -0.78
C THR A 238 9.92 10.48 0.14
N ALA A 239 9.80 10.67 1.44
CA ALA A 239 10.46 9.83 2.45
C ALA A 239 9.94 8.38 2.42
N GLN A 240 8.68 8.16 2.07
CA GLN A 240 8.06 6.84 1.98
C GLN A 240 8.81 5.88 1.04
N LEU A 241 9.52 6.38 0.02
CA LEU A 241 10.25 5.50 -0.89
C LEU A 241 11.41 4.79 -0.20
N TYR A 242 12.06 5.44 0.76
CA TYR A 242 13.28 4.94 1.41
C TYR A 242 13.16 4.75 2.93
N GLU A 243 12.02 5.09 3.52
CA GLU A 243 11.73 4.83 4.93
C GLU A 243 10.68 3.72 5.08
N SER A 244 10.70 3.07 6.23
CA SER A 244 9.83 1.94 6.52
C SER A 244 8.35 2.34 6.60
N VAL A 245 7.49 1.44 6.13
CA VAL A 245 6.05 1.52 6.33
C VAL A 245 5.71 1.12 7.76
N GLN A 246 5.21 2.06 8.55
CA GLN A 246 4.84 1.89 9.96
C GLN A 246 3.39 1.39 10.10
N TRP A 247 3.07 0.26 9.47
CA TRP A 247 1.68 -0.23 9.44
C TRP A 247 1.17 -0.62 10.82
N THR A 248 2.00 -1.22 11.66
CA THR A 248 1.65 -1.54 13.05
C THR A 248 1.26 -0.28 13.83
N LYS A 249 2.03 0.81 13.69
CA LYS A 249 1.72 2.09 14.32
C LYS A 249 0.46 2.73 13.75
N THR A 250 0.24 2.62 12.44
CA THR A 250 -0.98 3.09 11.77
C THR A 250 -2.21 2.39 12.36
N MET A 251 -2.16 1.08 12.51
CA MET A 251 -3.26 0.30 13.08
C MET A 251 -3.43 0.57 14.59
N GLN A 252 -2.34 0.81 15.31
CA GLN A 252 -2.42 1.24 16.72
C GLN A 252 -3.10 2.60 16.84
N PHE A 253 -2.73 3.57 16.00
CA PHE A 253 -3.41 4.86 15.94
C PHE A 253 -4.92 4.70 15.74
N ILE A 254 -5.34 3.87 14.78
CA ILE A 254 -6.75 3.62 14.48
C ILE A 254 -7.49 3.05 15.71
N GLN A 255 -6.87 2.10 16.43
CA GLN A 255 -7.43 1.52 17.65
C GLN A 255 -7.55 2.57 18.77
N ASP A 256 -6.53 3.41 18.95
CA ASP A 256 -6.49 4.47 19.97
C ASP A 256 -7.57 5.53 19.73
N GLN A 257 -8.02 5.70 18.48
CA GLN A 257 -9.16 6.54 18.12
C GLN A 257 -10.52 5.87 18.36
N GLY A 258 -10.56 4.66 18.91
CA GLY A 258 -11.79 3.92 19.18
C GLY A 258 -12.48 3.38 17.93
N ILE A 259 -11.77 3.24 16.82
CA ILE A 259 -12.31 2.67 15.59
C ILE A 259 -12.41 1.14 15.74
N GLN A 260 -13.61 0.62 15.50
CA GLN A 260 -13.91 -0.82 15.61
C GLN A 260 -14.14 -1.50 14.26
N TYR A 261 -14.48 -0.72 13.23
CA TYR A 261 -14.80 -1.22 11.88
C TYR A 261 -13.81 -0.65 10.89
N VAL A 262 -13.18 -1.52 10.10
CA VAL A 262 -12.29 -1.13 9.02
C VAL A 262 -12.68 -1.86 7.73
N ALA A 263 -12.46 -1.23 6.59
CA ALA A 263 -12.72 -1.82 5.28
C ALA A 263 -11.50 -1.67 4.38
N GLU A 264 -11.10 -2.75 3.71
CA GLU A 264 -10.03 -2.75 2.72
C GLU A 264 -10.60 -2.47 1.33
N CYS A 265 -10.25 -1.32 0.79
CA CYS A 265 -10.68 -0.85 -0.53
C CYS A 265 -9.59 -1.14 -1.57
N GLY A 266 -9.67 -2.31 -2.18
CA GLY A 266 -8.71 -2.79 -3.16
C GLY A 266 -8.94 -4.28 -3.46
N PRO A 267 -8.27 -4.84 -4.46
CA PRO A 267 -8.35 -6.28 -4.73
C PRO A 267 -7.70 -7.07 -3.59
N GLY A 268 -8.34 -8.18 -3.22
CA GLY A 268 -7.84 -9.04 -2.15
C GLY A 268 -8.25 -8.63 -0.74
N ASN A 269 -7.57 -9.17 0.25
CA ASN A 269 -7.95 -9.05 1.66
C ASN A 269 -6.75 -9.04 2.63
N VAL A 270 -5.59 -8.64 2.17
CA VAL A 270 -4.34 -8.69 2.95
C VAL A 270 -4.43 -7.79 4.19
N LEU A 271 -4.84 -6.54 4.02
CA LEU A 271 -4.93 -5.58 5.12
C LEU A 271 -6.10 -5.90 6.05
N ALA A 272 -7.23 -6.36 5.50
CA ALA A 272 -8.35 -6.83 6.31
C ALA A 272 -7.95 -8.00 7.21
N ASN A 273 -7.17 -8.95 6.70
CA ASN A 273 -6.67 -10.07 7.48
C ASN A 273 -5.67 -9.65 8.56
N LEU A 274 -4.82 -8.66 8.30
CA LEU A 274 -3.95 -8.07 9.33
C LEU A 274 -4.77 -7.40 10.42
N ALA A 275 -5.79 -6.63 10.05
CA ALA A 275 -6.66 -5.92 10.97
C ALA A 275 -7.48 -6.86 11.88
N LYS A 276 -7.95 -8.00 11.36
CA LYS A 276 -8.67 -9.02 12.15
C LYS A 276 -7.86 -9.58 13.33
N ARG A 277 -6.55 -9.43 13.31
CA ARG A 277 -5.67 -9.91 14.40
C ARG A 277 -5.58 -8.93 15.57
N LEU A 278 -6.18 -7.75 15.45
CA LEU A 278 -6.10 -6.68 16.44
C LEU A 278 -7.27 -6.77 17.42
N PRO A 279 -7.02 -6.65 18.75
CA PRO A 279 -8.02 -6.94 19.77
C PRO A 279 -9.23 -5.99 19.76
N ASN A 280 -9.05 -4.76 19.33
CA ASN A 280 -10.10 -3.74 19.36
C ASN A 280 -10.81 -3.54 18.01
N ILE A 281 -10.39 -4.25 16.98
CA ILE A 281 -11.09 -4.26 15.69
C ILE A 281 -12.16 -5.35 15.73
N GLU A 282 -13.41 -4.92 15.76
CA GLU A 282 -14.57 -5.83 15.80
C GLU A 282 -14.78 -6.52 14.46
N LYS A 283 -14.69 -5.75 13.37
CA LYS A 283 -14.83 -6.27 12.01
C LYS A 283 -13.89 -5.58 11.03
N ALA A 284 -13.32 -6.38 10.14
CA ALA A 284 -12.53 -5.91 9.01
C ALA A 284 -13.08 -6.53 7.72
N PHE A 285 -13.52 -5.68 6.79
CA PHE A 285 -14.21 -6.07 5.58
C PHE A 285 -13.32 -5.88 4.34
N PRO A 286 -13.06 -6.90 3.53
CA PRO A 286 -12.62 -6.69 2.16
C PRO A 286 -13.80 -6.21 1.31
N LEU A 287 -13.55 -5.35 0.32
CA LEU A 287 -14.60 -4.75 -0.52
C LEU A 287 -14.54 -5.18 -2.00
N ASP A 288 -13.81 -6.20 -2.32
CA ASP A 288 -13.47 -6.58 -3.71
C ASP A 288 -14.54 -7.40 -4.46
N SER A 289 -15.72 -7.56 -3.88
CA SER A 289 -16.89 -8.18 -4.54
C SER A 289 -18.18 -7.51 -4.10
N LYS A 290 -19.25 -7.69 -4.88
CA LYS A 290 -20.57 -7.12 -4.55
C LYS A 290 -21.07 -7.58 -3.20
N SER A 291 -21.03 -8.89 -2.92
CA SER A 291 -21.49 -9.42 -1.63
C SER A 291 -20.70 -8.85 -0.45
N ARG A 292 -19.39 -8.71 -0.59
CA ARG A 292 -18.53 -8.11 0.43
C ARG A 292 -18.80 -6.62 0.66
N LEU A 293 -19.05 -5.87 -0.42
CA LEU A 293 -19.48 -4.47 -0.33
C LEU A 293 -20.82 -4.35 0.39
N GLU A 294 -21.80 -5.16 0.04
CA GLU A 294 -23.13 -5.16 0.66
C GLU A 294 -23.05 -5.57 2.14
N ASP A 295 -22.29 -6.60 2.48
CA ASP A 295 -22.05 -7.04 3.86
C ASP A 295 -21.42 -5.94 4.71
N ALA A 296 -20.39 -5.27 4.18
CA ALA A 296 -19.73 -4.16 4.86
C ALA A 296 -20.66 -2.98 5.04
N LEU A 297 -21.40 -2.60 3.99
CA LEU A 297 -22.35 -1.50 4.02
C LEU A 297 -23.44 -1.72 5.06
N ASN A 298 -24.07 -2.89 5.05
CA ASN A 298 -25.12 -3.23 6.02
C ASN A 298 -24.59 -3.21 7.45
N ALA A 299 -23.45 -3.83 7.72
CA ALA A 299 -22.87 -3.88 9.06
C ALA A 299 -22.50 -2.49 9.59
N ILE A 300 -21.92 -1.64 8.74
CA ILE A 300 -21.52 -0.27 9.12
C ILE A 300 -22.74 0.62 9.32
N LEU A 301 -23.76 0.54 8.45
CA LEU A 301 -24.99 1.32 8.60
C LEU A 301 -25.78 0.93 9.86
N VAL A 302 -25.80 -0.36 10.22
CA VAL A 302 -26.38 -0.83 11.49
C VAL A 302 -25.62 -0.27 12.69
N ALA A 303 -24.29 -0.36 12.67
CA ALA A 303 -23.44 0.16 13.72
C ALA A 303 -23.58 1.68 13.93
N GLU A 304 -23.86 2.42 12.84
CA GLU A 304 -24.12 3.87 12.86
C GLU A 304 -25.58 4.24 13.20
N GLY A 305 -26.45 3.23 13.40
CA GLY A 305 -27.87 3.45 13.69
C GLY A 305 -28.67 4.06 12.54
N LYS A 306 -28.21 3.89 11.30
CA LYS A 306 -28.87 4.41 10.09
C LYS A 306 -29.90 3.45 9.51
N ILE A 307 -29.78 2.18 9.81
CA ILE A 307 -30.75 1.12 9.49
C ILE A 307 -30.90 0.18 10.70
N ALA A 308 -32.01 -0.54 10.78
CA ALA A 308 -32.32 -1.49 11.86
C ALA A 308 -31.76 -2.89 11.56
#